data_57495021d5de4ba74f0b0df10f474bc5
#
_entry.id   57495021d5de4ba74f0b0df10f474bc5
#
_cell.length_a   1.000
_cell.length_b   1.000
_cell.length_c   1.000
_cell.angle_alpha   90.00
_cell.angle_beta   90.00
_cell.angle_gamma   90.00
#
_symmetry.space_group_name_H-M   'P 1'
#
loop_
_entity.id
_entity.type
_entity.pdbx_description
1 polymer ?
#
loop_
_entity_poly.entity_id
_entity_poly.type
_entity_poly.pdbx_seq_one_letter_code
_entity_poly.pdbx_strand_id
1 'polypeptide(L)'
;MLRKLLGLKPKASIYSQAMPQTEGALELTYLGTAGFILKNKQRTVVLDPYLSRVGVTELFRPLHTNTALLKKYIPHADDVLIGHAHYDHILDAPDLCKQTGARLIGSKATCMVGRAAGLPESQLKETEGREDIACGSWTVRGLPSIHGKAIFGRIPIPGDILSPPVWPPKLLDLKHGLVLNWLVDTGSLKIVHIDSADFIPEELQDVKADIVCLCAIGRKYRPNYVKEVVALLQPKWIIP
;
A
#
# COMPACT_ATOMS: atom_id res chain seq x y z
N MET A 1 12.90 25.73 16.39
CA MET A 1 11.43 25.63 16.19
C MET A 1 11.06 25.42 14.72
N LEU A 2 11.68 26.09 13.77
CA LEU A 2 11.39 25.97 12.33
C LEU A 2 11.71 24.59 11.72
N ARG A 3 12.72 23.85 12.23
CA ARG A 3 13.06 22.47 11.80
C ARG A 3 11.97 21.43 12.13
N LYS A 4 11.07 21.69 13.07
CA LYS A 4 9.93 20.84 13.41
C LYS A 4 8.73 21.05 12.47
N LEU A 5 8.66 22.17 11.77
CA LEU A 5 7.58 22.49 10.81
C LEU A 5 7.91 22.06 9.38
N LEU A 6 9.19 21.92 9.05
CA LEU A 6 9.68 21.66 7.69
C LEU A 6 10.30 20.27 7.58
N GLY A 7 9.48 19.24 7.69
CA GLY A 7 9.87 17.90 7.27
C GLY A 7 10.97 17.27 8.12
N LEU A 8 10.64 16.96 9.33
CA LEU A 8 11.32 15.90 10.05
C LEU A 8 11.23 14.66 9.18
N LYS A 9 12.38 14.24 8.62
CA LYS A 9 12.55 12.84 8.25
C LYS A 9 12.21 12.06 9.51
N PRO A 10 11.12 11.29 9.57
CA PRO A 10 10.94 10.39 10.68
C PRO A 10 12.18 9.52 10.66
N LYS A 11 12.92 9.46 11.78
CA LYS A 11 13.83 8.35 11.97
C LYS A 11 12.94 7.14 11.79
N ALA A 12 13.22 6.35 10.76
CA ALA A 12 12.60 5.04 10.63
C ALA A 12 13.09 4.22 11.82
N SER A 13 12.41 4.33 12.94
CA SER A 13 12.52 3.38 14.02
C SER A 13 11.72 2.16 13.56
N ILE A 14 12.36 1.30 12.78
CA ILE A 14 11.87 -0.04 12.58
C ILE A 14 12.05 -0.70 13.94
N TYR A 15 10.98 -0.76 14.71
CA TYR A 15 10.95 -1.58 15.91
C TYR A 15 10.87 -3.02 15.47
N SER A 16 12.01 -3.64 15.16
CA SER A 16 12.10 -5.09 15.09
C SER A 16 12.38 -5.61 16.51
N GLN A 17 11.36 -5.91 17.26
CA GLN A 17 11.53 -6.91 18.31
C GLN A 17 11.63 -8.25 17.59
N ALA A 18 12.76 -8.93 17.70
CA ALA A 18 12.91 -10.30 17.25
C ALA A 18 11.93 -11.16 18.06
N MET A 19 10.75 -11.41 17.48
CA MET A 19 9.82 -12.37 18.04
C MET A 19 10.37 -13.79 17.80
N PRO A 20 10.18 -14.73 18.72
CA PRO A 20 10.54 -16.12 18.49
C PRO A 20 9.84 -16.60 17.21
N GLN A 21 10.58 -17.07 16.23
CA GLN A 21 9.99 -17.59 14.99
C GLN A 21 9.38 -18.96 15.30
N THR A 22 8.09 -19.00 15.51
CA THR A 22 7.31 -20.24 15.52
C THR A 22 7.10 -20.72 14.08
N GLU A 23 7.08 -22.03 13.90
CA GLU A 23 6.82 -22.62 12.58
C GLU A 23 5.43 -22.18 12.09
N GLY A 24 5.36 -21.63 10.87
CA GLY A 24 4.12 -21.04 10.33
C GLY A 24 3.82 -19.60 10.74
N ALA A 25 4.67 -18.94 11.54
CA ALA A 25 4.46 -17.54 11.94
C ALA A 25 4.46 -16.60 10.73
N LEU A 26 3.49 -15.69 10.71
CA LEU A 26 3.47 -14.53 9.80
C LEU A 26 4.22 -13.38 10.47
N GLU A 27 5.25 -12.89 9.82
CA GLU A 27 5.93 -11.64 10.18
C GLU A 27 5.21 -10.48 9.50
N LEU A 28 4.83 -9.46 10.26
CA LEU A 28 4.25 -8.23 9.76
C LEU A 28 5.17 -7.07 10.12
N THR A 29 5.70 -6.38 9.12
CA THR A 29 6.55 -5.20 9.29
C THR A 29 5.87 -3.96 8.77
N TYR A 30 5.72 -2.93 9.61
CA TYR A 30 5.20 -1.64 9.21
C TYR A 30 6.31 -0.77 8.61
N LEU A 31 6.10 -0.30 7.39
CA LEU A 31 7.05 0.55 6.66
C LEU A 31 6.79 2.05 6.82
N GLY A 32 5.68 2.39 7.46
CA GLY A 32 5.16 3.77 7.55
C GLY A 32 4.22 4.14 6.40
N THR A 33 3.51 5.26 6.51
CA THR A 33 2.40 5.67 5.65
C THR A 33 1.30 4.57 5.67
N ALA A 34 1.04 3.89 4.57
CA ALA A 34 0.19 2.70 4.50
C ALA A 34 1.00 1.43 4.18
N GLY A 35 2.34 1.51 4.25
CA GLY A 35 3.23 0.43 3.80
C GLY A 35 3.38 -0.70 4.81
N PHE A 36 3.26 -1.95 4.34
CA PHE A 36 3.49 -3.16 5.14
C PHE A 36 4.24 -4.23 4.35
N ILE A 37 5.01 -5.05 5.07
CA ILE A 37 5.52 -6.32 4.57
C ILE A 37 4.80 -7.42 5.34
N LEU A 38 4.21 -8.36 4.62
CA LEU A 38 3.69 -9.61 5.14
C LEU A 38 4.60 -10.72 4.66
N LYS A 39 5.19 -11.47 5.59
CA LYS A 39 6.19 -12.48 5.26
C LYS A 39 6.03 -13.74 6.09
N ASN A 40 6.18 -14.89 5.45
CA ASN A 40 6.42 -16.17 6.10
C ASN A 40 7.62 -16.88 5.42
N LYS A 41 7.87 -18.15 5.74
CA LYS A 41 8.97 -18.94 5.14
C LYS A 41 8.83 -19.10 3.62
N GLN A 42 7.61 -19.00 3.07
CA GLN A 42 7.30 -19.33 1.68
C GLN A 42 7.04 -18.09 0.82
N ARG A 43 6.59 -16.99 1.42
CA ARG A 43 6.09 -15.84 0.66
C ARG A 43 6.38 -14.50 1.34
N THR A 44 6.63 -13.51 0.52
CA THR A 44 6.74 -12.09 0.92
C THR A 44 5.84 -11.25 0.02
N VAL A 45 4.82 -10.64 0.61
CA VAL A 45 3.91 -9.70 -0.03
C VAL A 45 4.14 -8.32 0.56
N VAL A 46 4.30 -7.31 -0.27
CA VAL A 46 4.50 -5.93 0.15
C VAL A 46 3.28 -5.10 -0.25
N LEU A 47 2.78 -4.31 0.67
CA LEU A 47 1.66 -3.40 0.49
C LEU A 47 2.18 -1.97 0.50
N ASP A 48 1.82 -1.16 -0.47
CA ASP A 48 2.07 0.28 -0.56
C ASP A 48 3.47 0.72 -0.10
N PRO A 49 4.56 0.19 -0.69
CA PRO A 49 5.92 0.53 -0.26
C PRO A 49 6.23 1.99 -0.51
N TYR A 50 6.55 2.74 0.55
CA TYR A 50 7.01 4.12 0.44
C TYR A 50 8.12 4.41 1.45
N LEU A 51 9.34 4.01 1.11
CA LEU A 51 10.57 4.23 1.91
C LEU A 51 11.33 5.48 1.51
N SER A 52 11.15 5.96 0.28
CA SER A 52 11.87 7.11 -0.29
C SER A 52 11.61 8.41 0.46
N ARG A 53 10.40 8.60 1.01
CA ARG A 53 10.04 9.74 1.84
C ARG A 53 10.46 11.08 1.23
N VAL A 54 9.91 11.36 0.04
CA VAL A 54 10.22 12.60 -0.72
C VAL A 54 9.99 13.83 0.14
N GLY A 55 10.95 14.73 0.18
CA GLY A 55 10.84 15.97 0.92
C GLY A 55 9.89 16.97 0.25
N VAL A 56 9.33 17.90 1.03
CA VAL A 56 8.36 18.89 0.51
C VAL A 56 8.91 19.67 -0.68
N THR A 57 10.19 20.01 -0.70
CA THR A 57 10.84 20.72 -1.81
C THR A 57 11.00 19.86 -3.06
N GLU A 58 11.06 18.56 -2.91
CA GLU A 58 11.20 17.58 -3.99
C GLU A 58 9.86 17.35 -4.71
N LEU A 59 8.72 17.61 -4.05
CA LEU A 59 7.39 17.48 -4.65
C LEU A 59 7.14 18.37 -5.87
N PHE A 60 7.97 19.41 -6.05
CA PHE A 60 7.91 20.31 -7.21
C PHE A 60 8.79 19.86 -8.39
N ARG A 61 9.46 18.72 -8.27
CA ARG A 61 10.37 18.17 -9.28
C ARG A 61 9.92 16.74 -9.66
N PRO A 62 10.53 16.12 -10.69
CA PRO A 62 10.37 14.70 -10.92
C PRO A 62 10.75 13.90 -9.67
N LEU A 63 9.89 12.94 -9.30
CA LEU A 63 10.02 12.15 -8.07
C LEU A 63 10.90 10.94 -8.32
N HIS A 64 11.86 10.69 -7.43
CA HIS A 64 12.81 9.59 -7.55
C HIS A 64 12.75 8.64 -6.36
N THR A 65 12.87 7.37 -6.65
CA THR A 65 12.98 6.30 -5.66
C THR A 65 14.37 6.28 -5.03
N ASN A 66 14.43 6.04 -3.73
CA ASN A 66 15.68 5.71 -3.03
C ASN A 66 15.92 4.20 -3.05
N THR A 67 16.51 3.71 -4.13
CA THR A 67 16.76 2.27 -4.34
C THR A 67 17.68 1.65 -3.28
N ALA A 68 18.56 2.42 -2.65
CA ALA A 68 19.41 1.94 -1.57
C ALA A 68 18.59 1.57 -0.32
N LEU A 69 17.52 2.34 -0.01
CA LEU A 69 16.60 1.99 1.07
C LEU A 69 15.79 0.74 0.73
N LEU A 70 15.33 0.60 -0.52
CA LEU A 70 14.62 -0.60 -0.94
C LEU A 70 15.48 -1.85 -0.79
N LYS A 71 16.72 -1.83 -1.31
CA LYS A 71 17.68 -2.94 -1.17
C LYS A 71 17.95 -3.31 0.30
N LYS A 72 18.03 -2.30 1.16
CA LYS A 72 18.33 -2.51 2.58
C LYS A 72 17.16 -3.12 3.34
N TYR A 73 15.94 -2.63 3.12
CA TYR A 73 14.79 -2.96 3.95
C TYR A 73 13.82 -3.95 3.31
N ILE A 74 13.80 -4.04 1.97
CA ILE A 74 12.96 -4.98 1.21
C ILE A 74 13.84 -5.72 0.19
N PRO A 75 14.76 -6.57 0.64
CA PRO A 75 15.68 -7.28 -0.27
C PRO A 75 14.97 -8.32 -1.15
N HIS A 76 13.79 -8.75 -0.76
CA HIS A 76 12.96 -9.73 -1.48
C HIS A 76 11.49 -9.38 -1.38
N ALA A 77 10.77 -9.55 -2.48
CA ALA A 77 9.31 -9.53 -2.57
C ALA A 77 8.88 -10.47 -3.70
N ASP A 78 7.75 -11.12 -3.52
CA ASP A 78 7.11 -11.95 -4.55
C ASP A 78 5.99 -11.19 -5.27
N ASP A 79 5.22 -10.42 -4.52
CA ASP A 79 4.15 -9.57 -5.03
C ASP A 79 4.15 -8.22 -4.29
N VAL A 80 3.83 -7.17 -5.02
CA VAL A 80 3.63 -5.81 -4.50
C VAL A 80 2.20 -5.39 -4.81
N LEU A 81 1.40 -5.16 -3.78
CA LEU A 81 0.00 -4.75 -3.87
C LEU A 81 -0.11 -3.25 -3.63
N ILE A 82 -0.82 -2.55 -4.49
CA ILE A 82 -1.01 -1.10 -4.38
C ILE A 82 -2.48 -0.79 -4.18
N GLY A 83 -2.77 -0.08 -3.10
CA GLY A 83 -4.13 0.36 -2.79
C GLY A 83 -4.60 1.48 -3.70
N HIS A 84 -3.75 2.47 -3.99
CA HIS A 84 -4.04 3.52 -4.98
C HIS A 84 -2.74 4.18 -5.49
N ALA A 85 -2.82 4.93 -6.60
CA ALA A 85 -1.63 5.38 -7.31
C ALA A 85 -1.10 6.76 -6.87
N HIS A 86 -1.37 7.24 -5.66
CA HIS A 86 -0.66 8.40 -5.13
C HIS A 86 0.81 8.10 -4.88
N TYR A 87 1.64 9.15 -4.96
CA TYR A 87 3.10 9.02 -4.85
C TYR A 87 3.58 8.33 -3.57
N ASP A 88 2.90 8.54 -2.47
CA ASP A 88 3.22 7.97 -1.16
C ASP A 88 2.75 6.51 -0.97
N HIS A 89 2.21 5.89 -2.03
CA HIS A 89 1.85 4.48 -2.14
C HIS A 89 2.61 3.79 -3.29
N ILE A 90 2.69 4.43 -4.49
CA ILE A 90 3.16 3.79 -5.71
C ILE A 90 4.62 4.08 -6.07
N LEU A 91 5.22 5.20 -5.59
CA LEU A 91 6.52 5.69 -6.10
C LEU A 91 7.62 4.63 -6.07
N ASP A 92 7.74 3.90 -4.98
CA ASP A 92 8.82 2.93 -4.77
C ASP A 92 8.51 1.56 -5.38
N ALA A 93 7.25 1.28 -5.69
CA ALA A 93 6.81 -0.05 -6.11
C ALA A 93 7.41 -0.53 -7.45
N PRO A 94 7.49 0.28 -8.52
CA PRO A 94 8.09 -0.18 -9.77
C PRO A 94 9.56 -0.57 -9.63
N ASP A 95 10.36 0.24 -8.90
CA ASP A 95 11.78 -0.05 -8.70
C ASP A 95 11.99 -1.24 -7.76
N LEU A 96 11.09 -1.44 -6.77
CA LEU A 96 11.06 -2.67 -5.98
C LEU A 96 10.78 -3.89 -6.83
N CYS A 97 9.79 -3.83 -7.72
CA CYS A 97 9.46 -4.92 -8.65
C CYS A 97 10.62 -5.25 -9.60
N LYS A 98 11.32 -4.23 -10.15
CA LYS A 98 12.53 -4.44 -10.95
C LYS A 98 13.65 -5.13 -10.16
N GLN A 99 13.84 -4.71 -8.91
CA GLN A 99 14.90 -5.24 -8.04
C GLN A 99 14.66 -6.70 -7.67
N THR A 100 13.41 -7.10 -7.41
CA THR A 100 13.06 -8.39 -6.82
C THR A 100 12.48 -9.39 -7.82
N GLY A 101 12.03 -8.92 -8.99
CA GLY A 101 11.25 -9.74 -9.93
C GLY A 101 9.76 -9.88 -9.53
N ALA A 102 9.33 -9.19 -8.47
CA ALA A 102 7.95 -9.24 -7.99
C ALA A 102 6.94 -8.75 -9.03
N ARG A 103 5.69 -9.26 -8.94
CA ARG A 103 4.57 -8.70 -9.70
C ARG A 103 4.06 -7.44 -9.02
N LEU A 104 3.69 -6.45 -9.80
CA LEU A 104 2.94 -5.28 -9.39
C LEU A 104 1.46 -5.53 -9.62
N ILE A 105 0.68 -5.56 -8.55
CA ILE A 105 -0.75 -5.87 -8.58
C ILE A 105 -1.53 -4.64 -8.10
N GLY A 106 -2.51 -4.19 -8.88
CA GLY A 106 -3.34 -3.06 -8.50
C GLY A 106 -4.26 -2.59 -9.61
N SER A 107 -4.79 -1.40 -9.46
CA SER A 107 -5.71 -0.81 -10.44
C SER A 107 -5.03 -0.54 -11.79
N LYS A 108 -5.85 -0.19 -12.79
CA LYS A 108 -5.35 0.28 -14.09
C LYS A 108 -4.33 1.43 -13.91
N ALA A 109 -4.62 2.40 -13.05
CA ALA A 109 -3.69 3.49 -12.75
C ALA A 109 -2.34 2.99 -12.24
N THR A 110 -2.34 2.01 -11.33
CA THR A 110 -1.14 1.34 -10.83
C THR A 110 -0.33 0.71 -11.98
N CYS A 111 -0.99 -0.04 -12.87
CA CYS A 111 -0.33 -0.68 -14.00
C CYS A 111 0.21 0.34 -15.02
N MET A 112 -0.47 1.48 -15.22
CA MET A 112 0.04 2.56 -16.07
C MET A 112 1.34 3.17 -15.51
N VAL A 113 1.46 3.32 -14.20
CA VAL A 113 2.71 3.75 -13.55
C VAL A 113 3.80 2.68 -13.70
N GLY A 114 3.47 1.40 -13.54
CA GLY A 114 4.40 0.30 -13.78
C GLY A 114 4.95 0.30 -15.20
N ARG A 115 4.08 0.47 -16.22
CA ARG A 115 4.47 0.61 -17.64
C ARG A 115 5.38 1.81 -17.88
N ALA A 116 5.03 2.97 -17.31
CA ALA A 116 5.83 4.18 -17.39
C ALA A 116 7.25 3.97 -16.86
N ALA A 117 7.35 3.24 -15.76
CA ALA A 117 8.63 2.86 -15.16
C ALA A 117 9.38 1.77 -15.95
N GLY A 118 8.78 1.16 -16.96
CA GLY A 118 9.40 0.11 -17.80
C GLY A 118 9.32 -1.30 -17.21
N LEU A 119 8.31 -1.60 -16.39
CA LEU A 119 8.03 -2.98 -16.01
C LEU A 119 7.45 -3.76 -17.20
N PRO A 120 7.87 -5.02 -17.44
CA PRO A 120 7.29 -5.86 -18.46
C PRO A 120 5.84 -6.26 -18.09
N GLU A 121 5.01 -6.49 -19.10
CA GLU A 121 3.60 -6.90 -18.88
C GLU A 121 3.47 -8.18 -18.03
N SER A 122 4.45 -9.08 -18.08
CA SER A 122 4.50 -10.29 -17.25
C SER A 122 4.61 -10.01 -15.73
N GLN A 123 5.07 -8.82 -15.34
CA GLN A 123 5.11 -8.38 -13.96
C GLN A 123 3.89 -7.51 -13.56
N LEU A 124 2.97 -7.21 -14.46
CA LEU A 124 1.80 -6.40 -14.20
C LEU A 124 0.54 -7.26 -14.07
N LYS A 125 -0.20 -7.07 -13.00
CA LYS A 125 -1.53 -7.67 -12.82
C LYS A 125 -2.52 -6.57 -12.50
N GLU A 126 -3.28 -6.18 -13.53
CA GLU A 126 -4.38 -5.23 -13.38
C GLU A 126 -5.60 -5.91 -12.77
N THR A 127 -6.31 -5.22 -11.89
CA THR A 127 -7.55 -5.66 -11.28
C THR A 127 -8.48 -4.48 -10.98
N GLU A 128 -9.77 -4.74 -11.08
CA GLU A 128 -10.83 -3.85 -10.57
C GLU A 128 -11.31 -4.28 -9.17
N GLY A 129 -10.73 -5.35 -8.64
CA GLY A 129 -11.08 -5.96 -7.37
C GLY A 129 -12.12 -7.07 -7.52
N ARG A 130 -12.54 -7.62 -6.37
CA ARG A 130 -13.54 -8.68 -6.17
C ARG A 130 -13.12 -10.09 -6.59
N GLU A 131 -12.18 -10.25 -7.53
CA GLU A 131 -11.64 -11.55 -7.89
C GLU A 131 -10.49 -11.99 -6.98
N ASP A 132 -10.38 -13.29 -6.79
CA ASP A 132 -9.24 -13.90 -6.11
C ASP A 132 -8.04 -14.02 -7.05
N ILE A 133 -6.91 -13.49 -6.62
CA ILE A 133 -5.65 -13.53 -7.36
C ILE A 133 -4.69 -14.45 -6.60
N ALA A 134 -4.27 -15.53 -7.24
CA ALA A 134 -3.29 -16.44 -6.67
C ALA A 134 -1.91 -15.76 -6.54
N CYS A 135 -1.35 -15.83 -5.34
CA CYS A 135 -0.02 -15.36 -4.95
C CYS A 135 0.76 -16.52 -4.33
N GLY A 136 1.15 -17.51 -5.14
CA GLY A 136 1.73 -18.76 -4.69
C GLY A 136 0.75 -19.55 -3.81
N SER A 137 1.12 -19.80 -2.54
CA SER A 137 0.26 -20.45 -1.55
C SER A 137 -0.76 -19.49 -0.90
N TRP A 138 -0.66 -18.21 -1.17
CA TRP A 138 -1.59 -17.18 -0.68
C TRP A 138 -2.57 -16.77 -1.76
N THR A 139 -3.67 -16.17 -1.34
CA THR A 139 -4.64 -15.53 -2.23
C THR A 139 -4.81 -14.08 -1.80
N VAL A 140 -4.89 -13.17 -2.77
CA VAL A 140 -5.20 -11.77 -2.50
C VAL A 140 -6.44 -11.35 -3.26
N ARG A 141 -7.21 -10.44 -2.69
CA ARG A 141 -8.40 -9.85 -3.32
C ARG A 141 -8.40 -8.35 -3.10
N GLY A 142 -8.51 -7.59 -4.17
CA GLY A 142 -8.81 -6.17 -4.10
C GLY A 142 -10.27 -5.98 -3.69
N LEU A 143 -10.52 -5.11 -2.72
CA LEU A 143 -11.85 -4.71 -2.26
C LEU A 143 -12.04 -3.26 -2.69
N PRO A 144 -12.89 -2.98 -3.70
CA PRO A 144 -13.11 -1.61 -4.17
C PRO A 144 -13.45 -0.66 -3.04
N SER A 145 -12.87 0.52 -3.08
CA SER A 145 -12.94 1.49 -2.00
C SER A 145 -13.00 2.92 -2.53
N ILE A 146 -13.03 3.87 -1.62
CA ILE A 146 -12.96 5.30 -1.91
C ILE A 146 -11.80 5.93 -1.14
N HIS A 147 -11.21 6.98 -1.71
CA HIS A 147 -10.17 7.72 -1.03
C HIS A 147 -10.74 8.60 0.07
N GLY A 148 -10.21 8.48 1.28
CA GLY A 148 -10.60 9.32 2.41
C GLY A 148 -10.23 10.79 2.18
N LYS A 149 -11.02 11.70 2.74
CA LYS A 149 -10.66 13.12 2.79
C LYS A 149 -9.43 13.29 3.67
N ALA A 150 -8.45 14.07 3.22
CA ALA A 150 -7.21 14.29 3.95
C ALA A 150 -6.93 15.79 4.16
N ILE A 151 -6.42 16.48 3.16
CA ILE A 151 -5.98 17.87 3.25
C ILE A 151 -7.18 18.80 3.17
N PHE A 152 -7.43 19.59 4.22
CA PHE A 152 -8.57 20.52 4.32
C PHE A 152 -9.93 19.91 3.97
N GLY A 153 -10.14 18.61 4.27
CA GLY A 153 -11.39 17.91 3.97
C GLY A 153 -11.60 17.59 2.50
N ARG A 154 -10.55 17.63 1.69
CA ARG A 154 -10.56 17.28 0.27
C ARG A 154 -9.74 16.04 0.00
N ILE A 155 -10.06 15.35 -1.08
CA ILE A 155 -9.23 14.27 -1.64
C ILE A 155 -8.07 14.95 -2.39
N PRO A 156 -6.80 14.67 -2.05
CA PRO A 156 -5.67 15.20 -2.78
C PRO A 156 -5.58 14.56 -4.17
N ILE A 157 -5.13 15.32 -5.17
CA ILE A 157 -4.82 14.88 -6.54
C ILE A 157 -5.84 13.85 -7.08
N PRO A 158 -7.13 14.22 -7.16
CA PRO A 158 -8.18 13.31 -7.60
C PRO A 158 -8.09 13.01 -9.09
N GLY A 159 -8.68 11.89 -9.51
CA GLY A 159 -8.80 11.50 -10.91
C GLY A 159 -8.08 10.20 -11.22
N ASP A 160 -7.91 9.88 -12.49
CA ASP A 160 -7.35 8.62 -12.97
C ASP A 160 -6.12 8.84 -13.86
N ILE A 161 -5.30 7.78 -14.00
CA ILE A 161 -4.15 7.71 -14.89
C ILE A 161 -4.54 6.82 -16.07
N LEU A 162 -4.91 7.46 -17.18
CA LEU A 162 -5.46 6.77 -18.36
C LEU A 162 -4.39 6.27 -19.34
N SER A 163 -3.16 6.78 -19.24
CA SER A 163 -2.01 6.39 -20.06
C SER A 163 -0.74 6.46 -19.22
N PRO A 164 0.32 5.73 -19.57
CA PRO A 164 1.59 5.79 -18.85
C PRO A 164 2.10 7.23 -18.75
N PRO A 165 2.36 7.75 -17.52
CA PRO A 165 2.93 9.09 -17.35
C PRO A 165 4.40 9.13 -17.80
N VAL A 166 4.96 10.34 -17.93
CA VAL A 166 6.41 10.48 -18.14
C VAL A 166 7.15 9.98 -16.90
N TRP A 167 8.20 9.19 -17.11
CA TRP A 167 9.01 8.67 -16.01
C TRP A 167 10.39 9.35 -15.93
N PRO A 168 10.90 9.80 -14.79
CA PRO A 168 10.24 9.80 -13.47
C PRO A 168 9.07 10.79 -13.40
N PRO A 169 8.00 10.44 -12.66
CA PRO A 169 6.77 11.21 -12.65
C PRO A 169 6.88 12.47 -11.79
N LYS A 170 6.03 13.44 -12.08
CA LYS A 170 5.76 14.54 -11.15
C LYS A 170 4.61 14.19 -10.22
N LEU A 171 4.50 14.92 -9.11
CA LEU A 171 3.43 14.75 -8.13
C LEU A 171 2.03 14.69 -8.76
N LEU A 172 1.72 15.59 -9.67
CA LEU A 172 0.39 15.71 -10.30
C LEU A 172 0.10 14.64 -11.37
N ASP A 173 1.11 13.89 -11.77
CA ASP A 173 0.96 12.76 -12.71
C ASP A 173 0.42 11.52 -11.98
N LEU A 174 0.58 11.47 -10.64
CA LEU A 174 0.20 10.35 -9.79
C LEU A 174 -1.15 10.60 -9.11
N LYS A 175 -2.23 10.55 -9.89
CA LYS A 175 -3.60 10.61 -9.42
C LYS A 175 -3.99 9.27 -8.78
N HIS A 176 -4.95 9.27 -7.83
CA HIS A 176 -5.26 8.07 -7.05
C HIS A 176 -5.78 6.87 -7.89
N GLY A 177 -6.52 7.10 -8.99
CA GLY A 177 -7.18 6.03 -9.73
C GLY A 177 -8.27 5.32 -8.92
N LEU A 178 -8.56 4.07 -9.27
CA LEU A 178 -9.39 3.22 -8.42
C LEU A 178 -8.66 2.91 -7.11
N VAL A 179 -9.34 3.08 -5.99
CA VAL A 179 -8.83 2.74 -4.66
C VAL A 179 -9.25 1.31 -4.31
N LEU A 180 -8.31 0.52 -3.83
CA LEU A 180 -8.49 -0.87 -3.41
C LEU A 180 -8.00 -1.03 -1.97
N ASN A 181 -8.87 -1.52 -1.09
CA ASN A 181 -8.39 -2.20 0.11
C ASN A 181 -7.94 -3.60 -0.28
N TRP A 182 -7.09 -4.24 0.51
CA TRP A 182 -6.60 -5.57 0.18
C TRP A 182 -6.96 -6.58 1.25
N LEU A 183 -7.60 -7.67 0.85
CA LEU A 183 -7.67 -8.91 1.64
C LEU A 183 -6.50 -9.80 1.21
N VAL A 184 -5.67 -10.18 2.17
CA VAL A 184 -4.60 -11.16 2.00
C VAL A 184 -4.95 -12.39 2.83
N ASP A 185 -5.22 -13.51 2.16
CA ASP A 185 -5.49 -14.81 2.80
C ASP A 185 -4.25 -15.68 2.67
N THR A 186 -3.64 -16.01 3.80
CA THR A 186 -2.45 -16.86 3.88
C THR A 186 -2.79 -18.34 4.00
N GLY A 187 -4.08 -18.69 3.99
CA GLY A 187 -4.60 -20.01 4.32
C GLY A 187 -4.79 -20.26 5.83
N SER A 188 -4.03 -19.56 6.68
CA SER A 188 -4.15 -19.63 8.15
C SER A 188 -4.64 -18.34 8.79
N LEU A 189 -4.35 -17.20 8.19
CA LEU A 189 -4.73 -15.87 8.66
C LEU A 189 -5.27 -15.04 7.50
N LYS A 190 -6.27 -14.22 7.78
CA LYS A 190 -6.82 -13.21 6.90
C LYS A 190 -6.44 -11.82 7.37
N ILE A 191 -5.72 -11.09 6.53
CA ILE A 191 -5.29 -9.74 6.80
C ILE A 191 -6.05 -8.80 5.86
N VAL A 192 -6.69 -7.77 6.40
CA VAL A 192 -7.28 -6.70 5.61
C VAL A 192 -6.46 -5.44 5.79
N HIS A 193 -6.00 -4.89 4.68
CA HIS A 193 -5.35 -3.60 4.62
C HIS A 193 -6.35 -2.55 4.14
N ILE A 194 -6.69 -1.61 5.01
CA ILE A 194 -7.49 -0.43 4.66
C ILE A 194 -6.53 0.67 4.25
N ASP A 195 -6.46 0.89 2.95
CA ASP A 195 -5.48 1.75 2.29
C ASP A 195 -5.65 3.24 2.62
N SER A 196 -6.88 3.71 2.67
CA SER A 196 -7.21 5.10 2.96
C SER A 196 -8.27 5.17 4.06
N ALA A 197 -8.41 6.32 4.74
CA ALA A 197 -9.33 6.44 5.89
C ALA A 197 -10.79 6.64 5.45
N ASP A 198 -11.22 5.87 4.48
CA ASP A 198 -12.61 5.71 4.04
C ASP A 198 -12.78 4.34 3.38
N PHE A 199 -14.02 3.91 3.11
CA PHE A 199 -14.32 2.63 2.48
C PHE A 199 -15.79 2.57 2.03
N ILE A 200 -16.09 1.60 1.18
CA ILE A 200 -17.45 1.23 0.76
C ILE A 200 -17.92 0.10 1.67
N PRO A 201 -18.94 0.30 2.53
CA PRO A 201 -19.36 -0.71 3.51
C PRO A 201 -19.75 -2.05 2.88
N GLU A 202 -20.42 -2.00 1.73
CA GLU A 202 -20.90 -3.17 0.99
C GLU A 202 -19.73 -4.07 0.54
N GLU A 203 -18.58 -3.50 0.24
CA GLU A 203 -17.38 -4.25 -0.17
C GLU A 203 -16.67 -4.94 1.00
N LEU A 204 -16.99 -4.57 2.24
CA LEU A 204 -16.44 -5.15 3.46
C LEU A 204 -17.43 -6.06 4.20
N GLN A 205 -18.71 -6.05 3.84
CA GLN A 205 -19.78 -6.67 4.62
C GLN A 205 -19.57 -8.17 4.86
N ASP A 206 -19.13 -8.91 3.84
CA ASP A 206 -18.94 -10.36 3.91
C ASP A 206 -17.46 -10.76 4.12
N VAL A 207 -16.62 -9.79 4.44
CA VAL A 207 -15.19 -10.01 4.68
C VAL A 207 -14.95 -10.16 6.18
N LYS A 208 -14.19 -11.19 6.56
CA LYS A 208 -13.68 -11.38 7.92
C LYS A 208 -12.17 -11.27 7.92
N ALA A 209 -11.62 -10.64 8.94
CA ALA A 209 -10.18 -10.46 9.10
C ALA A 209 -9.72 -10.91 10.48
N ASP A 210 -8.56 -11.57 10.55
CA ASP A 210 -7.88 -11.79 11.82
C ASP A 210 -7.11 -10.51 12.22
N ILE A 211 -6.50 -9.84 11.23
CA ILE A 211 -5.70 -8.63 11.41
C ILE A 211 -6.23 -7.55 10.46
N VAL A 212 -6.37 -6.33 10.96
CA VAL A 212 -6.64 -5.14 10.13
C VAL A 212 -5.46 -4.18 10.24
N CYS A 213 -4.80 -3.89 9.11
CA CYS A 213 -3.89 -2.77 8.98
C CYS A 213 -4.71 -1.55 8.58
N LEU A 214 -4.81 -0.56 9.47
CA LEU A 214 -5.81 0.50 9.37
C LEU A 214 -5.15 1.85 9.07
N CYS A 215 -5.40 2.43 7.91
CA CYS A 215 -5.02 3.82 7.66
C CYS A 215 -5.81 4.76 8.58
N ALA A 216 -5.11 5.53 9.38
CA ALA A 216 -5.72 6.45 10.35
C ALA A 216 -5.70 7.93 9.90
N ILE A 217 -5.00 8.25 8.79
CA ILE A 217 -4.91 9.62 8.28
C ILE A 217 -6.26 10.01 7.66
N GLY A 218 -6.84 11.12 8.11
CA GLY A 218 -8.14 11.56 7.59
C GLY A 218 -9.37 10.98 8.31
N ARG A 219 -9.22 10.03 9.23
CA ARG A 219 -10.34 9.41 9.98
C ARG A 219 -11.34 10.40 10.61
N LYS A 220 -10.90 11.62 10.89
CA LYS A 220 -11.78 12.68 11.44
C LYS A 220 -12.88 13.12 10.47
N TYR A 221 -12.74 12.82 9.18
CA TYR A 221 -13.71 13.19 8.16
C TYR A 221 -14.77 12.11 7.89
N ARG A 222 -14.59 10.91 8.48
CA ARG A 222 -15.59 9.84 8.51
C ARG A 222 -15.97 9.54 9.96
N PRO A 223 -17.14 10.01 10.42
CA PRO A 223 -17.63 9.67 11.75
C PRO A 223 -17.68 8.15 11.96
N ASN A 224 -17.33 7.68 13.15
CA ASN A 224 -17.34 6.25 13.52
C ASN A 224 -16.43 5.33 12.67
N TYR A 225 -15.51 5.87 11.87
CA TYR A 225 -14.66 5.10 10.96
C TYR A 225 -14.12 3.80 11.56
N VAL A 226 -13.38 3.89 12.67
CA VAL A 226 -12.79 2.71 13.34
C VAL A 226 -13.86 1.76 13.85
N LYS A 227 -14.95 2.29 14.43
CA LYS A 227 -16.06 1.49 14.96
C LYS A 227 -16.74 0.69 13.85
N GLU A 228 -16.95 1.29 12.68
CA GLU A 228 -17.57 0.64 11.52
C GLU A 228 -16.65 -0.46 10.96
N VAL A 229 -15.34 -0.18 10.79
CA VAL A 229 -14.37 -1.18 10.35
C VAL A 229 -14.35 -2.38 11.29
N VAL A 230 -14.32 -2.15 12.60
CA VAL A 230 -14.34 -3.23 13.60
C VAL A 230 -15.63 -4.04 13.53
N ALA A 231 -16.77 -3.37 13.39
CA ALA A 231 -18.07 -4.04 13.32
C ALA A 231 -18.20 -4.93 12.06
N LEU A 232 -17.70 -4.46 10.92
CA LEU A 232 -17.76 -5.19 9.64
C LEU A 232 -16.76 -6.37 9.62
N LEU A 233 -15.49 -6.10 9.89
CA LEU A 233 -14.40 -7.07 9.70
C LEU A 233 -14.18 -7.99 10.91
N GLN A 234 -14.63 -7.60 12.11
CA GLN A 234 -14.51 -8.33 13.37
C GLN A 234 -13.08 -8.83 13.65
N PRO A 235 -12.05 -7.97 13.55
CA PRO A 235 -10.67 -8.39 13.67
C PRO A 235 -10.30 -8.76 15.11
N LYS A 236 -9.33 -9.67 15.25
CA LYS A 236 -8.65 -9.96 16.54
C LYS A 236 -7.60 -8.90 16.87
N TRP A 237 -6.98 -8.32 15.83
CA TRP A 237 -5.90 -7.35 15.95
C TRP A 237 -6.10 -6.18 15.00
N ILE A 238 -5.82 -4.96 15.48
CA ILE A 238 -5.80 -3.75 14.66
C ILE A 238 -4.42 -3.12 14.79
N ILE A 239 -3.82 -2.82 13.64
CA ILE A 239 -2.54 -2.14 13.52
C ILE A 239 -2.81 -0.79 12.83
N PRO A 240 -2.75 0.34 13.57
CA PRO A 240 -3.06 1.66 13.04
C PRO A 240 -1.88 2.28 12.28
#